data_33bb11adba919d3bf80a8826088eba4f
#
_entry.id   33bb11adba919d3bf80a8826088eba4f
#
_cell.length_a   1.000
_cell.length_b   1.000
_cell.length_c   1.000
_cell.angle_alpha   90.00
_cell.angle_beta   90.00
_cell.angle_gamma   90.00
#
_symmetry.space_group_name_H-M   'P 1'
#
loop_
_entity.id
_entity.type
_entity.pdbx_description
1 polymer ?
#
loop_
_entity_poly.entity_id
_entity_poly.type
_entity_poly.pdbx_seq_one_letter_code
_entity_poly.pdbx_strand_id
1 'polypeptide(L)'
;MKFDPTKATADTVGQYLDLFTPDLKSAAECTQWADIAKKHHLRSDIVFAQWLPQVREELAGTDTRVGAVINFPMGGDPPAAKARAVEEVLRFGANTVDFVMNHRAFNSGRVDIVEEELRLFADIGRDVERKVIIEVCYLTNDGIRRACDIVAGLGIQWVKTSTGQYQGPDMDQVGIILERLTGTNTRCKVSGVKFPRPQNAYAFLMAGVEIIGSQGVVEIIEGLDKLRALGVLPAYEG
;
A
#
# COMPACT_ATOMS: atom_id res chain seq x y z
N MET A 1 -8.61 -3.55 -10.26
CA MET A 1 -9.02 -4.87 -10.85
C MET A 1 -9.33 -5.77 -9.68
N LYS A 2 -10.52 -6.40 -9.62
CA LYS A 2 -10.81 -7.35 -8.55
C LYS A 2 -10.01 -8.64 -8.74
N PHE A 3 -9.50 -9.20 -7.64
CA PHE A 3 -8.81 -10.47 -7.65
C PHE A 3 -9.79 -11.61 -7.98
N ASP A 4 -9.43 -12.41 -8.97
CA ASP A 4 -10.16 -13.64 -9.32
C ASP A 4 -9.26 -14.83 -9.04
N PRO A 5 -9.50 -15.59 -7.96
CA PRO A 5 -8.64 -16.70 -7.58
C PRO A 5 -8.67 -17.86 -8.59
N THR A 6 -9.69 -17.95 -9.46
CA THR A 6 -9.78 -19.00 -10.47
C THR A 6 -8.91 -18.71 -11.70
N LYS A 7 -8.50 -17.44 -11.90
CA LYS A 7 -7.71 -16.98 -13.06
C LYS A 7 -6.31 -16.50 -12.71
N ALA A 8 -6.03 -16.30 -11.43
CA ALA A 8 -4.71 -15.84 -11.00
C ALA A 8 -3.65 -16.93 -11.23
N THR A 9 -2.48 -16.54 -11.71
CA THR A 9 -1.30 -17.38 -11.84
C THR A 9 -0.12 -16.76 -11.11
N ALA A 10 0.99 -17.48 -10.94
CA ALA A 10 2.21 -16.91 -10.39
C ALA A 10 2.70 -15.69 -11.19
N ASP A 11 2.46 -15.67 -12.50
CA ASP A 11 2.85 -14.57 -13.38
C ASP A 11 1.91 -13.35 -13.29
N THR A 12 0.64 -13.56 -12.92
CA THR A 12 -0.36 -12.48 -12.90
C THR A 12 -0.63 -11.93 -11.50
N VAL A 13 -0.39 -12.71 -10.45
CA VAL A 13 -0.67 -12.28 -9.06
C VAL A 13 0.20 -11.10 -8.62
N GLY A 14 1.37 -10.90 -9.21
CA GLY A 14 2.24 -9.75 -8.97
C GLY A 14 1.54 -8.40 -9.17
N GLN A 15 0.53 -8.33 -10.04
CA GLN A 15 -0.28 -7.12 -10.30
C GLN A 15 -1.14 -6.68 -9.10
N TYR A 16 -1.28 -7.52 -8.09
CA TYR A 16 -1.95 -7.21 -6.82
C TYR A 16 -0.98 -6.94 -5.67
N LEU A 17 0.33 -6.96 -5.93
CA LEU A 17 1.37 -6.84 -4.91
C LEU A 17 2.20 -5.57 -5.09
N ASP A 18 2.25 -4.76 -4.03
CA ASP A 18 3.20 -3.67 -3.89
C ASP A 18 4.36 -4.15 -2.99
N LEU A 19 5.57 -4.17 -3.53
CA LEU A 19 6.78 -4.42 -2.76
C LEU A 19 7.08 -3.19 -1.90
N PHE A 20 7.48 -3.42 -0.65
CA PHE A 20 8.02 -2.37 0.22
C PHE A 20 9.17 -2.93 1.06
N THR A 21 10.32 -2.34 0.90
CA THR A 21 11.58 -2.75 1.55
C THR A 21 12.12 -1.64 2.45
N PRO A 22 11.62 -1.53 3.71
CA PRO A 22 12.03 -0.45 4.61
C PRO A 22 13.48 -0.58 5.08
N ASP A 23 14.06 -1.78 5.04
CA ASP A 23 15.36 -2.09 5.66
C ASP A 23 16.50 -2.17 4.65
N LEU A 24 16.37 -1.55 3.46
CA LEU A 24 17.44 -1.51 2.46
C LEU A 24 18.71 -0.89 3.04
N LYS A 25 19.81 -1.64 3.01
CA LYS A 25 21.11 -1.24 3.59
C LYS A 25 22.14 -0.86 2.55
N SER A 26 21.92 -1.24 1.28
CA SER A 26 22.89 -1.02 0.22
C SER A 26 22.23 -0.89 -1.16
N ALA A 27 22.97 -0.29 -2.09
CA ALA A 27 22.58 -0.24 -3.50
C ALA A 27 22.43 -1.64 -4.10
N ALA A 28 23.27 -2.60 -3.71
CA ALA A 28 23.17 -3.99 -4.19
C ALA A 28 21.88 -4.68 -3.75
N GLU A 29 21.42 -4.45 -2.50
CA GLU A 29 20.11 -4.93 -2.05
C GLU A 29 18.98 -4.27 -2.83
N CYS A 30 19.08 -2.96 -3.12
CA CYS A 30 18.11 -2.24 -3.92
C CYS A 30 17.95 -2.89 -5.31
N THR A 31 19.07 -3.19 -6.01
CA THR A 31 19.05 -3.90 -7.29
C THR A 31 18.40 -5.29 -7.18
N GLN A 32 18.73 -6.06 -6.14
CA GLN A 32 18.14 -7.39 -5.93
C GLN A 32 16.61 -7.34 -5.81
N TRP A 33 16.08 -6.37 -5.07
CA TRP A 33 14.65 -6.21 -4.92
C TRP A 33 13.96 -5.70 -6.19
N ALA A 34 14.61 -4.79 -6.93
CA ALA A 34 14.12 -4.36 -8.24
C ALA A 34 14.08 -5.53 -9.24
N ASP A 35 15.06 -6.45 -9.21
CA ASP A 35 15.04 -7.68 -10.01
C ASP A 35 13.90 -8.63 -9.64
N ILE A 36 13.57 -8.74 -8.34
CA ILE A 36 12.39 -9.47 -7.88
C ILE A 36 11.11 -8.81 -8.43
N ALA A 37 11.02 -7.47 -8.36
CA ALA A 37 9.87 -6.74 -8.88
C ALA A 37 9.69 -6.96 -10.40
N LYS A 38 10.76 -6.93 -11.18
CA LYS A 38 10.76 -7.26 -12.62
C LYS A 38 10.31 -8.69 -12.88
N LYS A 39 11.00 -9.64 -12.22
CA LYS A 39 10.77 -11.08 -12.41
C LYS A 39 9.32 -11.49 -12.17
N HIS A 40 8.68 -10.89 -11.19
CA HIS A 40 7.33 -11.25 -10.77
C HIS A 40 6.27 -10.26 -11.25
N HIS A 41 6.62 -9.33 -12.14
CA HIS A 41 5.70 -8.33 -12.68
C HIS A 41 4.91 -7.62 -11.58
N LEU A 42 5.61 -7.21 -10.49
CA LEU A 42 4.96 -6.58 -9.36
C LEU A 42 4.31 -5.26 -9.76
N ARG A 43 3.20 -4.95 -9.11
CA ARG A 43 2.43 -3.74 -9.37
C ARG A 43 3.23 -2.47 -9.08
N SER A 44 3.98 -2.45 -7.98
CA SER A 44 4.89 -1.36 -7.64
C SER A 44 6.03 -1.80 -6.73
N ASP A 45 7.11 -1.02 -6.76
CA ASP A 45 8.20 -1.05 -5.80
C ASP A 45 8.24 0.29 -5.06
N ILE A 46 8.04 0.24 -3.74
CA ILE A 46 7.94 1.39 -2.85
C ILE A 46 9.17 1.41 -1.94
N VAL A 47 9.88 2.53 -1.94
CA VAL A 47 11.14 2.68 -1.19
C VAL A 47 11.16 3.99 -0.39
N PHE A 48 12.21 4.20 0.41
CA PHE A 48 12.53 5.53 0.91
C PHE A 48 13.09 6.44 -0.20
N ALA A 49 12.86 7.73 -0.09
CA ALA A 49 13.21 8.73 -1.11
C ALA A 49 14.65 8.63 -1.64
N GLN A 50 15.61 8.27 -0.78
CA GLN A 50 17.02 8.13 -1.15
C GLN A 50 17.28 7.05 -2.21
N TRP A 51 16.45 6.00 -2.26
CA TRP A 51 16.59 4.89 -3.21
C TRP A 51 15.80 5.09 -4.51
N LEU A 52 14.91 6.09 -4.52
CA LEU A 52 13.98 6.30 -5.63
C LEU A 52 14.69 6.50 -6.99
N PRO A 53 15.78 7.29 -7.11
CA PRO A 53 16.49 7.43 -8.37
C PRO A 53 17.01 6.11 -8.92
N GLN A 54 17.59 5.26 -8.06
CA GLN A 54 18.12 3.97 -8.44
C GLN A 54 17.01 3.00 -8.87
N VAL A 55 15.94 2.85 -8.06
CA VAL A 55 14.83 1.95 -8.40
C VAL A 55 14.17 2.37 -9.71
N ARG A 56 14.05 3.67 -9.95
CA ARG A 56 13.52 4.20 -11.21
C ARG A 56 14.38 3.80 -12.42
N GLU A 57 15.69 3.87 -12.29
CA GLU A 57 16.63 3.43 -13.34
C GLU A 57 16.52 1.91 -13.56
N GLU A 58 16.55 1.13 -12.49
CA GLU A 58 16.45 -0.33 -12.51
C GLU A 58 15.14 -0.83 -13.14
N LEU A 59 14.02 -0.16 -12.88
CA LEU A 59 12.69 -0.55 -13.37
C LEU A 59 12.29 0.16 -14.68
N ALA A 60 13.22 0.89 -15.32
CA ALA A 60 12.94 1.56 -16.58
C ALA A 60 12.49 0.56 -17.67
N GLY A 61 11.43 0.91 -18.40
CA GLY A 61 10.88 0.05 -19.45
C GLY A 61 9.98 -1.09 -18.96
N THR A 62 9.70 -1.17 -17.65
CA THR A 62 8.72 -2.11 -17.09
C THR A 62 7.40 -1.40 -16.76
N ASP A 63 6.33 -2.18 -16.51
CA ASP A 63 5.05 -1.66 -16.04
C ASP A 63 4.98 -1.47 -14.53
N THR A 64 6.04 -1.86 -13.79
CA THR A 64 6.12 -1.72 -12.33
C THR A 64 6.20 -0.25 -11.95
N ARG A 65 5.25 0.23 -11.13
CA ARG A 65 5.29 1.60 -10.60
C ARG A 65 6.43 1.76 -9.61
N VAL A 66 7.03 2.94 -9.62
CA VAL A 66 8.09 3.29 -8.67
C VAL A 66 7.59 4.36 -7.73
N GLY A 67 7.69 4.11 -6.43
CA GLY A 67 7.14 5.01 -5.45
C GLY A 67 7.95 5.18 -4.18
N ALA A 68 7.50 6.12 -3.37
CA ALA A 68 8.10 6.38 -2.08
C ALA A 68 7.08 6.50 -0.95
N VAL A 69 7.56 6.25 0.28
CA VAL A 69 6.81 6.53 1.50
C VAL A 69 7.15 7.92 2.03
N ILE A 70 6.12 8.62 2.52
CA ILE A 70 6.25 9.94 3.14
C ILE A 70 5.99 9.84 4.63
N ASN A 71 6.91 10.39 5.42
CA ASN A 71 6.85 10.49 6.88
C ASN A 71 6.66 9.14 7.60
N PHE A 72 7.28 8.12 7.05
CA PHE A 72 7.21 6.74 7.55
C PHE A 72 8.17 6.51 8.73
N PRO A 73 7.75 5.74 9.77
CA PRO A 73 6.41 5.18 9.94
C PRO A 73 5.46 6.06 10.78
N MET A 74 5.93 7.16 11.33
CA MET A 74 5.28 7.87 12.44
C MET A 74 4.18 8.84 12.03
N GLY A 75 4.22 9.39 10.84
CA GLY A 75 3.24 10.36 10.33
C GLY A 75 3.19 11.71 11.03
N GLY A 76 4.10 12.00 11.97
CA GLY A 76 3.99 13.10 12.93
C GLY A 76 4.58 14.44 12.53
N ASP A 77 5.19 14.57 11.35
CA ASP A 77 5.76 15.83 10.91
C ASP A 77 4.67 16.86 10.56
N PRO A 78 5.00 18.17 10.66
CA PRO A 78 4.06 19.23 10.27
C PRO A 78 3.60 19.09 8.80
N PRO A 79 2.35 19.49 8.47
CA PRO A 79 1.81 19.37 7.11
C PRO A 79 2.71 19.94 6.01
N ALA A 80 3.29 21.15 6.25
CA ALA A 80 4.19 21.79 5.30
C ALA A 80 5.51 21.02 5.06
N ALA A 81 6.02 20.29 6.06
CA ALA A 81 7.21 19.46 5.90
C ALA A 81 6.91 18.22 5.06
N LYS A 82 5.77 17.57 5.32
CA LYS A 82 5.29 16.44 4.52
C LYS A 82 5.00 16.85 3.08
N ALA A 83 4.41 18.02 2.86
CA ALA A 83 4.15 18.57 1.52
C ALA A 83 5.46 18.68 0.72
N ARG A 84 6.50 19.29 1.31
CA ARG A 84 7.84 19.39 0.67
C ARG A 84 8.44 18.00 0.38
N ALA A 85 8.24 17.03 1.27
CA ALA A 85 8.71 15.67 1.02
C ALA A 85 7.98 15.02 -0.17
N VAL A 86 6.69 15.28 -0.36
CA VAL A 86 5.94 14.84 -1.55
C VAL A 86 6.51 15.49 -2.81
N GLU A 87 6.70 16.82 -2.83
CA GLU A 87 7.30 17.53 -3.95
C GLU A 87 8.68 16.96 -4.34
N GLU A 88 9.49 16.60 -3.34
CA GLU A 88 10.82 16.03 -3.54
C GLU A 88 10.77 14.67 -4.24
N VAL A 89 9.93 13.74 -3.76
CA VAL A 89 9.83 12.41 -4.38
C VAL A 89 9.22 12.49 -5.79
N LEU A 90 8.33 13.43 -6.05
CA LEU A 90 7.81 13.68 -7.40
C LEU A 90 8.90 14.18 -8.35
N ARG A 91 9.81 15.06 -7.88
CA ARG A 91 10.98 15.48 -8.66
C ARG A 91 11.91 14.32 -8.99
N PHE A 92 12.05 13.34 -8.09
CA PHE A 92 12.79 12.10 -8.35
C PHE A 92 12.02 11.11 -9.24
N GLY A 93 10.79 11.45 -9.62
CA GLY A 93 9.99 10.71 -10.58
C GLY A 93 9.16 9.58 -9.99
N ALA A 94 8.77 9.68 -8.72
CA ALA A 94 7.74 8.81 -8.17
C ALA A 94 6.44 8.93 -8.98
N ASN A 95 5.83 7.81 -9.33
CA ASN A 95 4.51 7.75 -9.96
C ASN A 95 3.44 7.13 -9.04
N THR A 96 3.83 6.78 -7.81
CA THR A 96 2.94 6.38 -6.71
C THR A 96 3.55 6.82 -5.38
N VAL A 97 2.71 7.24 -4.43
CA VAL A 97 3.17 7.74 -3.11
C VAL A 97 2.31 7.16 -2.00
N ASP A 98 2.96 6.55 -1.01
CA ASP A 98 2.35 6.06 0.23
C ASP A 98 2.61 7.10 1.35
N PHE A 99 1.57 7.81 1.80
CA PHE A 99 1.65 8.92 2.77
C PHE A 99 1.11 8.48 4.12
N VAL A 100 1.88 8.62 5.20
CA VAL A 100 1.43 8.27 6.55
C VAL A 100 0.63 9.42 7.16
N MET A 101 -0.66 9.17 7.44
CA MET A 101 -1.55 10.11 8.14
C MET A 101 -1.05 10.37 9.57
N ASN A 102 -1.21 11.60 10.07
CA ASN A 102 -0.92 11.92 11.46
C ASN A 102 -2.01 11.35 12.39
N HIS A 103 -1.97 10.04 12.64
CA HIS A 103 -2.93 9.35 13.50
C HIS A 103 -2.93 9.85 14.96
N ARG A 104 -1.82 10.46 15.42
CA ARG A 104 -1.75 11.05 16.77
C ARG A 104 -2.55 12.34 16.86
N ALA A 105 -2.42 13.23 15.87
CA ALA A 105 -3.26 14.42 15.78
C ALA A 105 -4.73 14.01 15.64
N PHE A 106 -5.03 13.03 14.78
CA PHE A 106 -6.38 12.50 14.60
C PHE A 106 -7.00 12.03 15.93
N ASN A 107 -6.30 11.18 16.69
CA ASN A 107 -6.77 10.64 17.97
C ASN A 107 -6.86 11.71 19.09
N SER A 108 -6.13 12.81 18.94
CA SER A 108 -6.18 13.96 19.85
C SER A 108 -7.30 14.97 19.50
N GLY A 109 -8.16 14.64 18.52
CA GLY A 109 -9.21 15.53 18.06
C GLY A 109 -8.75 16.66 17.10
N ARG A 110 -7.44 16.72 16.78
CA ARG A 110 -6.86 17.70 15.85
C ARG A 110 -7.02 17.22 14.40
N VAL A 111 -8.27 17.03 14.01
CA VAL A 111 -8.60 16.59 12.64
C VAL A 111 -8.30 17.69 11.62
N ASP A 112 -8.29 18.94 12.05
CA ASP A 112 -7.85 20.11 11.28
C ASP A 112 -6.46 19.89 10.66
N ILE A 113 -5.50 19.38 11.45
CA ILE A 113 -4.14 19.05 10.97
C ILE A 113 -4.16 17.94 9.92
N VAL A 114 -4.98 16.91 10.15
CA VAL A 114 -5.10 15.78 9.22
C VAL A 114 -5.74 16.20 7.90
N GLU A 115 -6.79 17.00 7.95
CA GLU A 115 -7.44 17.53 6.74
C GLU A 115 -6.49 18.45 5.95
N GLU A 116 -5.69 19.28 6.64
CA GLU A 116 -4.69 20.14 6.00
C GLU A 116 -3.64 19.30 5.27
N GLU A 117 -3.00 18.35 5.97
CA GLU A 117 -1.94 17.53 5.36
C GLU A 117 -2.42 16.68 4.19
N LEU A 118 -3.63 16.11 4.31
CA LEU A 118 -4.20 15.29 3.23
C LEU A 118 -4.67 16.12 2.04
N ARG A 119 -5.15 17.36 2.27
CA ARG A 119 -5.49 18.31 1.19
C ARG A 119 -4.22 18.71 0.43
N LEU A 120 -3.15 19.08 1.13
CA LEU A 120 -1.86 19.37 0.49
C LEU A 120 -1.36 18.17 -0.32
N PHE A 121 -1.43 16.97 0.24
CA PHE A 121 -1.05 15.75 -0.46
C PHE A 121 -1.93 15.50 -1.70
N ALA A 122 -3.24 15.70 -1.59
CA ALA A 122 -4.17 15.54 -2.71
C ALA A 122 -3.86 16.51 -3.86
N ASP A 123 -3.52 17.75 -3.54
CA ASP A 123 -3.24 18.80 -4.53
C ASP A 123 -1.89 18.61 -5.20
N ILE A 124 -0.81 18.39 -4.43
CA ILE A 124 0.55 18.23 -4.93
C ILE A 124 0.67 16.93 -5.74
N GLY A 125 0.12 15.84 -5.21
CA GLY A 125 0.20 14.51 -5.82
C GLY A 125 -0.87 14.21 -6.88
N ARG A 126 -1.57 15.21 -7.41
CA ARG A 126 -2.75 15.00 -8.31
C ARG A 126 -2.47 14.14 -9.55
N ASP A 127 -1.25 14.19 -10.06
CA ASP A 127 -0.86 13.52 -11.30
C ASP A 127 -0.27 12.12 -11.07
N VAL A 128 -0.20 11.65 -9.82
CA VAL A 128 0.32 10.34 -9.46
C VAL A 128 -0.67 9.55 -8.61
N GLU A 129 -0.42 8.27 -8.46
CA GLU A 129 -1.22 7.43 -7.58
C GLU A 129 -0.93 7.75 -6.09
N ARG A 130 -1.98 8.06 -5.34
CA ARG A 130 -1.92 8.49 -3.94
C ARG A 130 -2.54 7.45 -3.02
N LYS A 131 -1.80 7.06 -1.98
CA LYS A 131 -2.25 6.13 -0.96
C LYS A 131 -2.02 6.73 0.43
N VAL A 132 -3.03 6.73 1.28
CA VAL A 132 -2.95 7.20 2.67
C VAL A 132 -2.91 6.02 3.62
N ILE A 133 -1.85 5.92 4.40
CA ILE A 133 -1.70 4.95 5.49
C ILE A 133 -2.39 5.53 6.72
N ILE A 134 -3.50 4.92 7.15
CA ILE A 134 -4.29 5.39 8.29
C ILE A 134 -3.84 4.77 9.62
N GLU A 135 -3.02 3.70 9.60
CA GLU A 135 -2.49 2.93 10.73
C GLU A 135 -3.61 2.43 11.65
N VAL A 136 -4.38 1.49 11.15
CA VAL A 136 -5.63 1.01 11.77
C VAL A 136 -5.49 0.53 13.22
N CYS A 137 -4.31 0.03 13.63
CA CYS A 137 -4.10 -0.45 14.99
C CYS A 137 -4.16 0.66 16.06
N TYR A 138 -4.08 1.91 15.65
CA TYR A 138 -4.21 3.08 16.54
C TYR A 138 -5.59 3.73 16.46
N LEU A 139 -6.50 3.23 15.63
CA LEU A 139 -7.82 3.80 15.43
C LEU A 139 -8.93 2.93 16.04
N THR A 140 -9.96 3.56 16.53
CA THR A 140 -11.24 2.88 16.81
C THR A 140 -11.97 2.58 15.49
N ASN A 141 -12.98 1.72 15.52
CA ASN A 141 -13.80 1.43 14.35
C ASN A 141 -14.43 2.70 13.74
N ASP A 142 -14.89 3.63 14.58
CA ASP A 142 -15.41 4.92 14.11
C ASP A 142 -14.30 5.84 13.59
N GLY A 143 -13.11 5.75 14.19
CA GLY A 143 -11.92 6.42 13.67
C GLY A 143 -11.55 5.94 12.27
N ILE A 144 -11.60 4.61 12.02
CA ILE A 144 -11.37 4.03 10.69
C ILE A 144 -12.40 4.57 9.68
N ARG A 145 -13.70 4.55 10.02
CA ARG A 145 -14.76 5.11 9.15
C ARG A 145 -14.49 6.56 8.80
N ARG A 146 -14.21 7.39 9.82
CA ARG A 146 -13.94 8.82 9.64
C ARG A 146 -12.68 9.08 8.78
N ALA A 147 -11.62 8.32 8.97
CA ALA A 147 -10.41 8.42 8.15
C ALA A 147 -10.71 8.07 6.68
N CYS A 148 -11.49 7.02 6.42
CA CYS A 148 -11.96 6.66 5.09
C CYS A 148 -12.75 7.80 4.44
N ASP A 149 -13.65 8.47 5.20
CA ASP A 149 -14.45 9.60 4.70
C ASP A 149 -13.57 10.77 4.25
N ILE A 150 -12.58 11.13 5.05
CA ILE A 150 -11.65 12.22 4.72
C ILE A 150 -10.87 11.88 3.45
N VAL A 151 -10.31 10.68 3.37
CA VAL A 151 -9.51 10.24 2.21
C VAL A 151 -10.36 10.21 0.94
N ALA A 152 -11.58 9.64 1.02
CA ALA A 152 -12.49 9.55 -0.12
C ALA A 152 -13.02 10.93 -0.53
N GLY A 153 -13.36 11.80 0.44
CA GLY A 153 -13.83 13.16 0.21
C GLY A 153 -12.80 14.05 -0.50
N LEU A 154 -11.52 13.76 -0.35
CA LEU A 154 -10.44 14.44 -1.05
C LEU A 154 -10.07 13.78 -2.41
N GLY A 155 -10.78 12.76 -2.85
CA GLY A 155 -10.52 12.06 -4.12
C GLY A 155 -9.17 11.34 -4.17
N ILE A 156 -8.64 10.94 -3.02
CA ILE A 156 -7.42 10.14 -2.94
C ILE A 156 -7.76 8.69 -3.29
N GLN A 157 -6.97 8.06 -4.13
CA GLN A 157 -7.32 6.77 -4.74
C GLN A 157 -7.29 5.58 -3.77
N TRP A 158 -6.51 5.66 -2.68
CA TRP A 158 -6.32 4.50 -1.81
C TRP A 158 -6.30 4.86 -0.33
N VAL A 159 -7.05 4.09 0.46
CA VAL A 159 -6.79 3.89 1.88
C VAL A 159 -5.89 2.68 2.04
N LYS A 160 -4.74 2.87 2.68
CA LYS A 160 -3.82 1.80 3.08
C LYS A 160 -3.95 1.57 4.58
N THR A 161 -4.13 0.32 4.99
CA THR A 161 -4.41 -0.01 6.40
C THR A 161 -3.28 0.35 7.35
N SER A 162 -2.04 0.00 7.03
CA SER A 162 -0.95 -0.02 8.00
C SER A 162 0.40 0.25 7.36
N THR A 163 1.38 0.67 8.18
CA THR A 163 2.79 0.74 7.79
C THR A 163 3.43 -0.65 7.71
N GLY A 164 2.95 -1.60 8.51
CA GLY A 164 3.57 -2.91 8.72
C GLY A 164 4.65 -2.90 9.81
N GLN A 165 4.93 -1.74 10.42
CA GLN A 165 5.87 -1.62 11.55
C GLN A 165 5.19 -1.89 12.90
N TYR A 166 3.86 -1.85 12.92
CA TYR A 166 3.03 -2.13 14.09
C TYR A 166 2.10 -3.30 13.81
N GLN A 167 1.12 -3.52 14.69
CA GLN A 167 0.13 -4.56 14.48
C GLN A 167 -0.64 -4.32 13.18
N GLY A 168 -0.59 -5.30 12.29
CA GLY A 168 -1.36 -5.27 11.05
C GLY A 168 -2.86 -5.42 11.28
N PRO A 169 -3.68 -5.20 10.22
CA PRO A 169 -5.12 -5.24 10.31
C PRO A 169 -5.63 -6.66 10.60
N ASP A 170 -6.82 -6.74 11.18
CA ASP A 170 -7.67 -7.92 11.18
C ASP A 170 -8.76 -7.83 10.08
N MET A 171 -9.54 -8.90 9.94
CA MET A 171 -10.61 -8.97 8.94
C MET A 171 -11.76 -8.00 9.23
N ASP A 172 -12.05 -7.72 10.50
CA ASP A 172 -13.12 -6.80 10.88
C ASP A 172 -12.76 -5.36 10.49
N GLN A 173 -11.54 -4.93 10.77
CA GLN A 173 -11.03 -3.62 10.37
C GLN A 173 -11.02 -3.44 8.84
N VAL A 174 -10.60 -4.48 8.10
CA VAL A 174 -10.65 -4.46 6.63
C VAL A 174 -12.08 -4.44 6.13
N GLY A 175 -12.99 -5.20 6.75
CA GLY A 175 -14.43 -5.21 6.45
C GLY A 175 -15.04 -3.81 6.59
N ILE A 176 -14.72 -3.08 7.67
CA ILE A 176 -15.15 -1.69 7.90
C ILE A 176 -14.69 -0.77 6.77
N ILE A 177 -13.41 -0.90 6.34
CA ILE A 177 -12.87 -0.08 5.26
C ILE A 177 -13.59 -0.38 3.95
N LEU A 178 -13.73 -1.65 3.58
CA LEU A 178 -14.39 -2.07 2.33
C LEU A 178 -15.85 -1.61 2.28
N GLU A 179 -16.58 -1.78 3.39
CA GLU A 179 -17.95 -1.28 3.52
C GLU A 179 -18.01 0.25 3.33
N ARG A 180 -17.13 0.99 4.03
CA ARG A 180 -17.17 2.46 4.01
C ARG A 180 -16.78 3.04 2.66
N LEU A 181 -15.91 2.39 1.92
CA LEU A 181 -15.47 2.82 0.59
C LEU A 181 -16.42 2.39 -0.54
N THR A 182 -17.43 1.57 -0.25
CA THR A 182 -18.42 1.14 -1.25
C THR A 182 -19.12 2.35 -1.88
N GLY A 183 -19.18 2.40 -3.20
CA GLY A 183 -19.77 3.50 -3.96
C GLY A 183 -18.89 4.75 -4.11
N THR A 184 -17.67 4.73 -3.58
CA THR A 184 -16.63 5.76 -3.80
C THR A 184 -15.63 5.34 -4.88
N ASN A 185 -14.79 6.28 -5.30
CA ASN A 185 -13.64 5.98 -6.19
C ASN A 185 -12.36 5.59 -5.42
N THR A 186 -12.42 5.57 -4.10
CA THR A 186 -11.31 5.19 -3.23
C THR A 186 -11.34 3.68 -2.96
N ARG A 187 -10.20 3.05 -2.98
CA ARG A 187 -10.02 1.60 -2.86
C ARG A 187 -9.16 1.24 -1.65
N CYS A 188 -9.14 -0.04 -1.29
CA CYS A 188 -8.41 -0.54 -0.13
C CYS A 188 -7.09 -1.23 -0.54
N LYS A 189 -5.99 -0.84 0.12
CA LYS A 189 -4.70 -1.54 0.15
C LYS A 189 -4.45 -2.07 1.56
N VAL A 190 -4.11 -3.33 1.69
CA VAL A 190 -3.71 -3.94 2.96
C VAL A 190 -2.20 -4.07 3.04
N SER A 191 -1.62 -3.66 4.16
CA SER A 191 -0.21 -3.91 4.52
C SER A 191 -0.12 -4.36 5.98
N GLY A 192 1.02 -4.91 6.38
CA GLY A 192 1.16 -5.51 7.71
C GLY A 192 0.49 -6.88 7.81
N VAL A 193 0.48 -7.64 6.71
CA VAL A 193 -0.12 -8.98 6.66
C VAL A 193 0.61 -9.90 7.64
N LYS A 194 -0.15 -10.44 8.60
CA LYS A 194 0.34 -11.36 9.63
C LYS A 194 0.68 -12.73 9.04
N PHE A 195 1.50 -13.48 9.76
CA PHE A 195 1.74 -14.90 9.43
C PHE A 195 0.52 -15.77 9.76
N PRO A 196 0.25 -16.82 8.97
CA PRO A 196 0.94 -17.17 7.72
C PRO A 196 0.55 -16.21 6.59
N ARG A 197 1.54 -15.58 5.96
CA ARG A 197 1.31 -14.49 4.97
C ARG A 197 0.49 -14.89 3.76
N PRO A 198 0.79 -16.02 3.06
CA PRO A 198 0.02 -16.36 1.87
C PRO A 198 -1.47 -16.50 2.16
N GLN A 199 -1.84 -17.25 3.20
CA GLN A 199 -3.24 -17.47 3.57
C GLN A 199 -3.96 -16.16 3.85
N ASN A 200 -3.35 -15.29 4.68
CA ASN A 200 -3.94 -14.01 5.06
C ASN A 200 -4.00 -13.03 3.87
N ALA A 201 -2.96 -12.98 3.04
CA ALA A 201 -2.96 -12.13 1.84
C ALA A 201 -4.09 -12.50 0.88
N TYR A 202 -4.25 -13.80 0.58
CA TYR A 202 -5.33 -14.27 -0.30
C TYR A 202 -6.70 -14.12 0.35
N ALA A 203 -6.84 -14.28 1.66
CA ALA A 203 -8.10 -14.01 2.36
C ALA A 203 -8.53 -12.54 2.18
N PHE A 204 -7.60 -11.58 2.31
CA PHE A 204 -7.89 -10.17 2.05
C PHE A 204 -8.23 -9.89 0.59
N LEU A 205 -7.50 -10.46 -0.36
CA LEU A 205 -7.80 -10.30 -1.80
C LEU A 205 -9.19 -10.84 -2.15
N MET A 206 -9.55 -12.02 -1.62
CA MET A 206 -10.87 -12.61 -1.80
C MET A 206 -11.98 -11.81 -1.13
N ALA A 207 -11.70 -11.11 -0.02
CA ALA A 207 -12.64 -10.20 0.61
C ALA A 207 -12.90 -8.91 -0.21
N GLY A 208 -12.10 -8.63 -1.24
CA GLY A 208 -12.26 -7.47 -2.12
C GLY A 208 -11.19 -6.39 -1.98
N VAL A 209 -10.14 -6.65 -1.20
CA VAL A 209 -8.93 -5.81 -1.22
C VAL A 209 -8.27 -5.92 -2.59
N GLU A 210 -7.77 -4.80 -3.12
CA GLU A 210 -7.20 -4.78 -4.46
C GLU A 210 -5.66 -4.77 -4.49
N ILE A 211 -5.01 -4.43 -3.38
CA ILE A 211 -3.54 -4.43 -3.27
C ILE A 211 -3.10 -4.98 -1.91
N ILE A 212 -2.11 -5.84 -1.95
CA ILE A 212 -1.35 -6.27 -0.76
C ILE A 212 0.04 -5.61 -0.81
N GLY A 213 0.38 -4.86 0.23
CA GLY A 213 1.73 -4.33 0.43
C GLY A 213 2.54 -5.22 1.36
N SER A 214 3.67 -5.75 0.91
CA SER A 214 4.50 -6.67 1.68
C SER A 214 5.95 -6.69 1.20
N GLN A 215 6.88 -7.00 2.10
CA GLN A 215 8.22 -7.43 1.74
C GLN A 215 8.25 -8.91 1.32
N GLY A 216 7.31 -9.71 1.84
CA GLY A 216 7.18 -11.14 1.54
C GLY A 216 6.42 -11.46 0.25
N VAL A 217 6.62 -10.68 -0.82
CA VAL A 217 5.89 -10.86 -2.10
C VAL A 217 6.15 -12.21 -2.73
N VAL A 218 7.39 -12.70 -2.67
CA VAL A 218 7.77 -14.02 -3.22
C VAL A 218 7.04 -15.15 -2.50
N GLU A 219 7.00 -15.09 -1.15
CA GLU A 219 6.27 -16.05 -0.32
C GLU A 219 4.78 -16.10 -0.68
N ILE A 220 4.17 -14.92 -0.91
CA ILE A 220 2.76 -14.83 -1.30
C ILE A 220 2.54 -15.44 -2.68
N ILE A 221 3.40 -15.14 -3.66
CA ILE A 221 3.31 -15.69 -5.02
C ILE A 221 3.43 -17.21 -5.01
N GLU A 222 4.47 -17.75 -4.36
CA GLU A 222 4.70 -19.18 -4.23
C GLU A 222 3.59 -19.90 -3.44
N GLY A 223 2.88 -19.16 -2.58
CA GLY A 223 1.75 -19.68 -1.80
C GLY A 223 0.52 -19.97 -2.63
N LEU A 224 0.37 -19.37 -3.82
CA LEU A 224 -0.83 -19.51 -4.65
C LEU A 224 -1.17 -20.98 -4.97
N ASP A 225 -0.24 -21.66 -5.58
CA ASP A 225 -0.46 -23.06 -6.01
C ASP A 225 -0.49 -24.03 -4.81
N LYS A 226 0.27 -23.74 -3.76
CA LYS A 226 0.22 -24.50 -2.51
C LYS A 226 -1.16 -24.45 -1.86
N LEU A 227 -1.77 -23.26 -1.83
CA LEU A 227 -3.11 -23.06 -1.26
C LEU A 227 -4.22 -23.70 -2.12
N ARG A 228 -4.03 -23.72 -3.43
CA ARG A 228 -4.91 -24.47 -4.35
C ARG A 228 -4.82 -25.97 -4.11
N ALA A 229 -3.62 -26.51 -4.02
CA ALA A 229 -3.40 -27.93 -3.76
C ALA A 229 -4.01 -28.39 -2.43
N LEU A 230 -4.09 -27.50 -1.45
CA LEU A 230 -4.72 -27.73 -0.15
C LEU A 230 -6.24 -27.45 -0.13
N GLY A 231 -6.83 -27.03 -1.24
CA GLY A 231 -8.25 -26.69 -1.32
C GLY A 231 -8.64 -25.39 -0.58
N VAL A 232 -7.66 -24.55 -0.20
CA VAL A 232 -7.92 -23.24 0.45
C VAL A 232 -8.32 -22.20 -0.58
N LEU A 233 -7.77 -22.27 -1.79
CA LEU A 233 -8.16 -21.46 -2.94
C LEU A 233 -8.86 -22.35 -3.98
N PRO A 234 -9.78 -21.79 -4.78
CA PRO A 234 -10.39 -22.50 -5.90
C PRO A 234 -9.35 -23.01 -6.90
N ALA A 235 -9.71 -24.08 -7.61
CA ALA A 235 -8.91 -24.58 -8.72
C ALA A 235 -8.76 -23.52 -9.82
N TYR A 236 -7.68 -23.61 -10.59
CA TYR A 236 -7.47 -22.77 -11.77
C TYR A 236 -8.43 -23.18 -12.89
N GLU A 237 -9.10 -22.22 -13.52
CA GLU A 237 -10.12 -22.43 -14.56
C GLU A 237 -9.75 -21.74 -15.90
N GLY A 238 -8.48 -21.28 -16.02
CA GLY A 238 -8.04 -20.55 -17.21
C GLY A 238 -7.23 -21.33 -18.20
#